data_1aa3c7d438bc2e5c62ce6a98ace2ada8
#
_entry.id   1aa3c7d438bc2e5c62ce6a98ace2ada8
#
_cell.length_a   1.000
_cell.length_b   1.000
_cell.length_c   1.000
_cell.angle_alpha   90.00
_cell.angle_beta   90.00
_cell.angle_gamma   90.00
#
_symmetry.space_group_name_H-M   'P 1'
#
loop_
_entity.id
_entity.type
_entity.pdbx_description
1 polymer ?
#
loop_
_entity_poly.entity_id
_entity_poly.type
_entity_poly.pdbx_seq_one_letter_code
_entity_poly.pdbx_strand_id
1 'polypeptide(L)'
;MATAPTQMSVVRAAGVRQVRLVCGIILFAFVVSHFLNHALGNISVDAMETGVYYHTLFWQFLPVAIVFYTAALTHMGLGVYALYQRRQFRWRTIEPLQLVLGLSIPVLVMGHVIGVRLAQTLYGHEKLYPQELYLFFVAAPGLLWQMTILLLIAWVHGCIGVYFWLRLKPFFTRAAPYLLAAAVLIPTLSLLGVYQGGRSVAADSDDGEWRKQHLTRRQVGTVAEGDTLERIAGGLTMGYFGLLGLVLAARGVRALRERRGGMIALSYGNGKTVRVPKGLSVLEASLRH
;
A
#
# COMPACT_ATOMS: atom_id res chain seq x y z
N MET A 1 -36.08 -23.07 2.65
CA MET A 1 -35.66 -22.65 1.32
C MET A 1 -34.53 -21.63 1.49
N ALA A 2 -33.30 -21.97 1.14
CA ALA A 2 -32.20 -21.00 1.10
C ALA A 2 -32.34 -20.21 -0.20
N THR A 3 -32.63 -18.92 -0.10
CA THR A 3 -32.69 -18.04 -1.28
C THR A 3 -31.30 -18.03 -1.94
N ALA A 4 -31.24 -18.41 -3.22
CA ALA A 4 -30.06 -18.22 -4.05
C ALA A 4 -29.64 -16.73 -3.99
N PRO A 5 -28.34 -16.41 -4.02
CA PRO A 5 -27.91 -15.03 -4.09
C PRO A 5 -28.56 -14.41 -5.32
N THR A 6 -29.30 -13.31 -5.10
CA THR A 6 -29.94 -12.58 -6.21
C THR A 6 -28.86 -12.20 -7.22
N GLN A 7 -29.16 -12.31 -8.51
CA GLN A 7 -28.27 -11.89 -9.62
C GLN A 7 -27.61 -10.53 -9.35
N MET A 8 -28.35 -9.62 -8.71
CA MET A 8 -27.91 -8.30 -8.30
C MET A 8 -26.79 -8.32 -7.25
N SER A 9 -26.74 -9.31 -6.34
CA SER A 9 -25.65 -9.43 -5.35
C SER A 9 -24.35 -9.95 -5.96
N VAL A 10 -24.41 -10.81 -6.95
CA VAL A 10 -23.26 -11.34 -7.70
C VAL A 10 -22.66 -10.25 -8.61
N VAL A 11 -23.49 -9.50 -9.32
CA VAL A 11 -23.07 -8.38 -10.18
C VAL A 11 -22.41 -7.27 -9.32
N ARG A 12 -22.98 -6.97 -8.15
CA ARG A 12 -22.42 -5.98 -7.21
C ARG A 12 -21.07 -6.39 -6.65
N ALA A 13 -20.89 -7.66 -6.31
CA ALA A 13 -19.61 -8.20 -5.84
C ALA A 13 -18.54 -8.21 -6.95
N ALA A 14 -18.91 -8.50 -8.19
CA ALA A 14 -18.01 -8.41 -9.36
C ALA A 14 -17.56 -6.96 -9.60
N GLY A 15 -18.47 -5.98 -9.54
CA GLY A 15 -18.13 -4.56 -9.69
C GLY A 15 -17.14 -4.06 -8.64
N VAL A 16 -17.33 -4.40 -7.36
CA VAL A 16 -16.41 -4.03 -6.27
C VAL A 16 -15.01 -4.60 -6.50
N ARG A 17 -14.89 -5.84 -6.99
CA ARG A 17 -13.60 -6.45 -7.30
C ARG A 17 -12.89 -5.73 -8.45
N GLN A 18 -13.62 -5.34 -9.50
CA GLN A 18 -13.08 -4.60 -10.64
C GLN A 18 -12.60 -3.22 -10.23
N VAL A 19 -13.40 -2.47 -9.47
CA VAL A 19 -13.00 -1.15 -8.96
C VAL A 19 -11.72 -1.26 -8.12
N ARG A 20 -11.64 -2.21 -7.19
CA ARG A 20 -10.43 -2.44 -6.39
C ARG A 20 -9.22 -2.79 -7.26
N LEU A 21 -9.40 -3.59 -8.31
CA LEU A 21 -8.33 -3.93 -9.24
C LEU A 21 -7.84 -2.70 -10.01
N VAL A 22 -8.74 -1.91 -10.60
CA VAL A 22 -8.38 -0.71 -11.36
C VAL A 22 -7.64 0.29 -10.48
N CYS A 23 -8.18 0.56 -9.28
CA CYS A 23 -7.49 1.42 -8.32
C CYS A 23 -6.11 0.87 -7.95
N GLY A 24 -6.00 -0.45 -7.72
CA GLY A 24 -4.71 -1.10 -7.43
C GLY A 24 -3.70 -0.99 -8.57
N ILE A 25 -4.15 -1.07 -9.82
CA ILE A 25 -3.28 -0.90 -11.01
C ILE A 25 -2.76 0.54 -11.10
N ILE A 26 -3.62 1.55 -10.86
CA ILE A 26 -3.21 2.96 -10.85
C ILE A 26 -2.14 3.19 -9.78
N LEU A 27 -2.35 2.69 -8.56
CA LEU A 27 -1.39 2.81 -7.47
C LEU A 27 -0.09 2.07 -7.78
N PHE A 28 -0.17 0.89 -8.38
CA PHE A 28 1.02 0.11 -8.74
C PHE A 28 1.82 0.77 -9.86
N ALA A 29 1.17 1.43 -10.82
CA ALA A 29 1.86 2.23 -11.83
C ALA A 29 2.64 3.39 -11.20
N PHE A 30 2.08 4.07 -10.19
CA PHE A 30 2.81 5.05 -9.39
C PHE A 30 4.01 4.42 -8.70
N VAL A 31 3.84 3.29 -8.00
CA VAL A 31 4.93 2.61 -7.29
C VAL A 31 6.04 2.19 -8.24
N VAL A 32 5.71 1.61 -9.41
CA VAL A 32 6.69 1.21 -10.43
C VAL A 32 7.49 2.42 -10.91
N SER A 33 6.83 3.51 -11.31
CA SER A 33 7.51 4.71 -11.79
C SER A 33 8.37 5.37 -10.68
N HIS A 34 7.90 5.37 -9.45
CA HIS A 34 8.63 5.89 -8.29
C HIS A 34 9.89 5.05 -7.98
N PHE A 35 9.78 3.73 -8.04
CA PHE A 35 10.91 2.84 -7.80
C PHE A 35 11.93 2.89 -8.94
N LEU A 36 11.48 3.03 -10.18
CA LEU A 36 12.39 3.27 -11.31
C LEU A 36 13.13 4.59 -11.15
N ASN A 37 12.49 5.62 -10.58
CA ASN A 37 13.19 6.86 -10.24
C ASN A 37 14.26 6.65 -9.17
N HIS A 38 13.99 5.87 -8.11
CA HIS A 38 15.02 5.49 -7.14
C HIS A 38 16.19 4.74 -7.80
N ALA A 39 15.92 3.88 -8.80
CA ALA A 39 16.95 3.16 -9.51
C ALA A 39 17.94 4.06 -10.28
N LEU A 40 17.56 5.30 -10.61
CA LEU A 40 18.45 6.29 -11.23
C LEU A 40 19.63 6.68 -10.33
N GLY A 41 19.53 6.46 -9.01
CA GLY A 41 20.63 6.65 -8.08
C GLY A 41 21.85 5.77 -8.35
N ASN A 42 21.69 4.69 -9.13
CA ASN A 42 22.84 3.92 -9.63
C ASN A 42 23.66 4.69 -10.69
N ILE A 43 23.11 5.79 -11.21
CA ILE A 43 23.81 6.71 -12.12
C ILE A 43 24.36 7.88 -11.32
N SER A 44 23.48 8.67 -10.70
CA SER A 44 23.84 9.81 -9.83
C SER A 44 22.61 10.33 -9.06
N VAL A 45 22.85 11.17 -8.04
CA VAL A 45 21.78 11.93 -7.35
C VAL A 45 21.11 12.91 -8.31
N ASP A 46 21.86 13.55 -9.20
CA ASP A 46 21.30 14.46 -10.22
C ASP A 46 20.34 13.73 -11.19
N ALA A 47 20.68 12.48 -11.54
CA ALA A 47 19.77 11.65 -12.35
C ALA A 47 18.47 11.35 -11.59
N MET A 48 18.52 11.09 -10.27
CA MET A 48 17.34 10.92 -9.44
C MET A 48 16.50 12.20 -9.39
N GLU A 49 17.14 13.37 -9.27
CA GLU A 49 16.45 14.67 -9.26
C GLU A 49 15.79 14.98 -10.59
N THR A 50 16.51 14.74 -11.70
CA THR A 50 15.92 14.89 -13.04
C THR A 50 14.70 13.97 -13.20
N GLY A 51 14.83 12.72 -12.78
CA GLY A 51 13.73 11.76 -12.84
C GLY A 51 12.54 12.17 -11.96
N VAL A 52 12.78 12.63 -10.71
CA VAL A 52 11.68 13.07 -9.83
C VAL A 52 11.00 14.33 -10.34
N TYR A 53 11.70 15.20 -11.04
CA TYR A 53 11.10 16.34 -11.69
C TYR A 53 10.00 15.90 -12.69
N TYR A 54 10.31 15.00 -13.63
CA TYR A 54 9.33 14.47 -14.59
C TYR A 54 8.25 13.62 -13.93
N HIS A 55 8.61 12.82 -12.94
CA HIS A 55 7.66 12.04 -12.15
C HIS A 55 6.64 12.95 -11.45
N THR A 56 7.10 14.03 -10.83
CA THR A 56 6.27 15.00 -10.14
C THR A 56 5.40 15.79 -11.12
N LEU A 57 5.95 16.22 -12.25
CA LEU A 57 5.20 16.91 -13.31
C LEU A 57 3.99 16.10 -13.78
N PHE A 58 4.13 14.78 -13.91
CA PHE A 58 3.05 13.87 -14.29
C PHE A 58 2.06 13.62 -13.14
N TRP A 59 2.57 13.12 -12.01
CA TRP A 59 1.69 12.65 -10.93
C TRP A 59 1.05 13.78 -10.09
N GLN A 60 1.61 15.00 -10.14
CA GLN A 60 1.02 16.18 -9.51
C GLN A 60 0.20 17.02 -10.48
N PHE A 61 0.15 16.71 -11.79
CA PHE A 61 -0.81 17.30 -12.71
C PHE A 61 -2.23 17.06 -12.17
N LEU A 62 -2.98 18.15 -11.96
CA LEU A 62 -4.22 18.11 -11.17
C LEU A 62 -5.19 16.98 -11.53
N PRO A 63 -5.53 16.70 -12.82
CA PRO A 63 -6.41 15.58 -13.17
C PRO A 63 -5.81 14.20 -12.75
N VAL A 64 -4.51 14.00 -12.93
CA VAL A 64 -3.82 12.75 -12.55
C VAL A 64 -3.78 12.60 -11.02
N ALA A 65 -3.50 13.69 -10.31
CA ALA A 65 -3.49 13.71 -8.85
C ALA A 65 -4.87 13.37 -8.27
N ILE A 66 -5.96 13.92 -8.83
CA ILE A 66 -7.33 13.60 -8.42
C ILE A 66 -7.59 12.10 -8.61
N VAL A 67 -7.26 11.53 -9.77
CA VAL A 67 -7.42 10.10 -10.05
C VAL A 67 -6.59 9.27 -9.08
N PHE A 68 -5.33 9.64 -8.84
CA PHE A 68 -4.44 8.93 -7.93
C PHE A 68 -4.95 8.91 -6.49
N TYR A 69 -5.30 10.06 -5.91
CA TYR A 69 -5.78 10.13 -4.52
C TYR A 69 -7.15 9.46 -4.37
N THR A 70 -8.04 9.61 -5.35
CA THR A 70 -9.33 8.88 -5.36
C THR A 70 -9.10 7.38 -5.41
N ALA A 71 -8.17 6.90 -6.25
CA ALA A 71 -7.81 5.48 -6.31
C ALA A 71 -7.21 4.99 -4.99
N ALA A 72 -6.35 5.79 -4.34
CA ALA A 72 -5.73 5.44 -3.06
C ALA A 72 -6.78 5.27 -1.95
N LEU A 73 -7.66 6.27 -1.77
CA LEU A 73 -8.72 6.22 -0.76
C LEU A 73 -9.71 5.09 -1.03
N THR A 74 -10.11 4.91 -2.30
CA THR A 74 -11.03 3.84 -2.70
C THR A 74 -10.42 2.46 -2.48
N HIS A 75 -9.15 2.25 -2.89
CA HIS A 75 -8.45 0.97 -2.72
C HIS A 75 -8.29 0.61 -1.24
N MET A 76 -7.86 1.56 -0.42
CA MET A 76 -7.75 1.40 1.03
C MET A 76 -9.11 1.10 1.68
N GLY A 77 -10.14 1.89 1.37
CA GLY A 77 -11.50 1.68 1.88
C GLY A 77 -12.08 0.32 1.50
N LEU A 78 -11.87 -0.12 0.25
CA LEU A 78 -12.28 -1.46 -0.20
C LEU A 78 -11.44 -2.58 0.42
N GLY A 79 -10.18 -2.33 0.79
CA GLY A 79 -9.35 -3.24 1.57
C GLY A 79 -9.90 -3.45 2.98
N VAL A 80 -10.20 -2.35 3.69
CA VAL A 80 -10.83 -2.37 5.02
C VAL A 80 -12.23 -3.00 4.97
N TYR A 81 -13.00 -2.68 3.94
CA TYR A 81 -14.30 -3.31 3.72
C TYR A 81 -14.19 -4.82 3.48
N ALA A 82 -13.18 -5.27 2.74
CA ALA A 82 -12.92 -6.70 2.54
C ALA A 82 -12.58 -7.41 3.87
N LEU A 83 -11.84 -6.75 4.78
CA LEU A 83 -11.61 -7.26 6.13
C LEU A 83 -12.92 -7.40 6.91
N TYR A 84 -13.81 -6.40 6.85
CA TYR A 84 -15.13 -6.46 7.48
C TYR A 84 -15.98 -7.60 6.93
N GLN A 85 -16.05 -7.77 5.61
CA GLN A 85 -16.88 -8.79 4.97
C GLN A 85 -16.42 -10.22 5.26
N ARG A 86 -15.18 -10.40 5.62
CA ARG A 86 -14.62 -11.72 5.81
C ARG A 86 -15.14 -12.39 7.07
N ARG A 87 -15.80 -13.56 6.89
CA ARG A 87 -16.43 -14.30 7.99
C ARG A 87 -15.54 -15.36 8.61
N GLN A 88 -14.45 -15.76 7.94
CA GLN A 88 -13.51 -16.78 8.42
C GLN A 88 -12.06 -16.44 8.03
N PHE A 89 -11.10 -16.97 8.82
CA PHE A 89 -9.67 -16.80 8.61
C PHE A 89 -8.96 -18.09 8.12
N ARG A 90 -9.73 -19.06 7.61
CA ARG A 90 -9.15 -20.21 6.90
C ARG A 90 -8.85 -19.78 5.47
N TRP A 91 -7.57 -19.56 5.16
CA TRP A 91 -7.11 -18.94 3.90
C TRP A 91 -5.97 -19.75 3.32
N ARG A 92 -5.79 -19.66 2.01
CA ARG A 92 -4.50 -19.97 1.40
C ARG A 92 -3.50 -18.91 1.83
N THR A 93 -2.27 -19.31 2.16
CA THR A 93 -1.23 -18.46 2.77
C THR A 93 -1.02 -17.10 2.08
N ILE A 94 -1.14 -17.05 0.77
CA ILE A 94 -0.89 -15.82 -0.02
C ILE A 94 -1.99 -14.76 0.16
N GLU A 95 -3.25 -15.14 0.45
CA GLU A 95 -4.33 -14.19 0.63
C GLU A 95 -4.23 -13.38 1.93
N PRO A 96 -3.98 -13.99 3.10
CA PRO A 96 -3.74 -13.24 4.32
C PRO A 96 -2.49 -12.39 4.23
N LEU A 97 -1.43 -12.90 3.59
CA LEU A 97 -0.21 -12.14 3.37
C LEU A 97 -0.51 -10.84 2.60
N GLN A 98 -1.22 -10.91 1.46
CA GLN A 98 -1.61 -9.74 0.70
C GLN A 98 -2.43 -8.73 1.52
N LEU A 99 -3.36 -9.23 2.37
CA LEU A 99 -4.17 -8.35 3.21
C LEU A 99 -3.33 -7.67 4.28
N VAL A 100 -2.48 -8.41 4.99
CA VAL A 100 -1.62 -7.86 6.05
C VAL A 100 -0.65 -6.84 5.47
N LEU A 101 0.02 -7.16 4.36
CA LEU A 101 0.90 -6.22 3.67
C LEU A 101 0.14 -4.95 3.27
N GLY A 102 -1.06 -5.09 2.66
CA GLY A 102 -1.87 -3.94 2.25
C GLY A 102 -2.34 -3.06 3.41
N LEU A 103 -2.68 -3.65 4.56
CA LEU A 103 -3.09 -2.92 5.75
C LEU A 103 -1.91 -2.25 6.48
N SER A 104 -0.68 -2.72 6.30
CA SER A 104 0.51 -2.09 6.90
C SER A 104 1.04 -0.90 6.10
N ILE A 105 0.77 -0.82 4.78
CA ILE A 105 1.24 0.28 3.93
C ILE A 105 0.82 1.66 4.46
N PRO A 106 -0.46 1.95 4.81
CA PRO A 106 -0.85 3.27 5.31
C PRO A 106 -0.07 3.71 6.55
N VAL A 107 0.23 2.77 7.45
CA VAL A 107 1.02 3.06 8.66
C VAL A 107 2.46 3.45 8.32
N LEU A 108 3.10 2.68 7.44
CA LEU A 108 4.51 2.86 7.10
C LEU A 108 4.75 4.09 6.19
N VAL A 109 3.80 4.39 5.29
CA VAL A 109 3.93 5.49 4.32
C VAL A 109 3.53 6.85 4.90
N MET A 110 2.81 6.89 6.01
CA MET A 110 2.21 8.12 6.55
C MET A 110 3.25 9.23 6.75
N GLY A 111 4.35 8.93 7.46
CA GLY A 111 5.42 9.88 7.68
C GLY A 111 6.04 10.40 6.39
N HIS A 112 6.24 9.54 5.41
CA HIS A 112 6.80 9.91 4.10
C HIS A 112 5.86 10.86 3.33
N VAL A 113 4.59 10.53 3.22
CA VAL A 113 3.61 11.39 2.51
C VAL A 113 3.43 12.74 3.20
N ILE A 114 3.36 12.74 4.53
CA ILE A 114 3.22 13.97 5.32
C ILE A 114 4.50 14.80 5.22
N GLY A 115 5.68 14.18 5.40
CA GLY A 115 6.97 14.86 5.36
C GLY A 115 7.34 15.46 4.00
N VAL A 116 6.89 14.84 2.91
CA VAL A 116 7.19 15.32 1.56
C VAL A 116 6.02 16.14 1.00
N ARG A 117 4.83 15.51 0.84
CA ARG A 117 3.74 16.14 0.10
C ARG A 117 2.96 17.18 0.91
N LEU A 118 2.62 16.86 2.17
CA LEU A 118 1.89 17.81 3.00
C LEU A 118 2.80 18.99 3.40
N ALA A 119 4.07 18.74 3.70
CA ALA A 119 5.06 19.78 3.97
C ALA A 119 5.20 20.77 2.79
N GLN A 120 5.25 20.27 1.56
CA GLN A 120 5.23 21.10 0.36
C GLN A 120 3.94 21.93 0.27
N THR A 121 2.78 21.32 0.55
CA THR A 121 1.48 21.99 0.41
C THR A 121 1.25 23.07 1.48
N LEU A 122 1.65 22.82 2.73
CA LEU A 122 1.41 23.74 3.84
C LEU A 122 2.48 24.82 3.98
N TYR A 123 3.73 24.47 3.74
CA TYR A 123 4.88 25.33 4.03
C TYR A 123 5.73 25.67 2.82
N GLY A 124 5.42 25.10 1.64
CA GLY A 124 6.20 25.32 0.42
C GLY A 124 7.59 24.67 0.48
N HIS A 125 7.78 23.62 1.28
CA HIS A 125 9.07 22.94 1.34
C HIS A 125 9.43 22.29 0.01
N GLU A 126 10.64 22.53 -0.45
CA GLU A 126 11.20 21.95 -1.67
C GLU A 126 12.13 20.79 -1.31
N LYS A 127 11.57 19.69 -0.84
CA LYS A 127 12.34 18.48 -0.53
C LYS A 127 12.59 17.68 -1.80
N LEU A 128 13.87 17.51 -2.10
CA LEU A 128 14.39 16.72 -3.20
C LEU A 128 15.24 15.56 -2.66
N TYR A 129 15.90 14.81 -3.52
CA TYR A 129 16.70 13.66 -3.11
C TYR A 129 17.85 13.99 -2.15
N PRO A 130 18.64 15.08 -2.33
CA PRO A 130 19.69 15.40 -1.38
C PRO A 130 19.20 15.50 0.07
N GLN A 131 18.04 16.14 0.31
CA GLN A 131 17.47 16.31 1.66
C GLN A 131 16.91 15.00 2.22
N GLU A 132 16.22 14.22 1.41
CA GLU A 132 15.68 12.94 1.85
C GLU A 132 16.78 11.91 2.11
N LEU A 133 17.81 11.85 1.26
CA LEU A 133 18.94 10.97 1.45
C LEU A 133 19.78 11.40 2.65
N TYR A 134 19.99 12.71 2.86
CA TYR A 134 20.62 13.23 4.07
C TYR A 134 19.85 12.83 5.33
N LEU A 135 18.52 12.97 5.29
CA LEU A 135 17.66 12.56 6.40
C LEU A 135 17.86 11.07 6.73
N PHE A 136 17.84 10.20 5.71
CA PHE A 136 17.88 8.76 5.90
C PHE A 136 19.28 8.23 6.24
N PHE A 137 20.35 8.83 5.73
CA PHE A 137 21.70 8.31 5.91
C PHE A 137 22.49 9.01 7.00
N VAL A 138 22.13 10.25 7.35
CA VAL A 138 22.91 11.07 8.31
C VAL A 138 22.05 11.48 9.51
N ALA A 139 20.93 12.16 9.30
CA ALA A 139 20.18 12.79 10.39
C ALA A 139 19.31 11.79 11.20
N ALA A 140 18.66 10.84 10.54
CA ALA A 140 17.74 9.87 11.15
C ALA A 140 17.80 8.49 10.48
N PRO A 141 18.90 7.72 10.65
CA PRO A 141 19.09 6.43 9.94
C PRO A 141 18.02 5.38 10.20
N GLY A 142 17.29 5.49 11.31
CA GLY A 142 16.15 4.62 11.59
C GLY A 142 15.04 4.70 10.53
N LEU A 143 14.86 5.87 9.91
CA LEU A 143 13.88 6.07 8.85
C LEU A 143 14.25 5.32 7.56
N LEU A 144 15.53 5.12 7.27
CA LEU A 144 15.98 4.32 6.13
C LEU A 144 15.42 2.89 6.20
N TRP A 145 15.48 2.27 7.38
CA TRP A 145 14.93 0.93 7.57
C TRP A 145 13.42 0.90 7.41
N GLN A 146 12.71 1.89 7.94
CA GLN A 146 11.27 2.00 7.74
C GLN A 146 10.92 2.13 6.26
N MET A 147 11.62 2.98 5.51
CA MET A 147 11.40 3.17 4.07
C MET A 147 11.77 1.92 3.24
N THR A 148 12.84 1.22 3.63
CA THR A 148 13.22 -0.06 3.01
C THR A 148 12.13 -1.12 3.21
N ILE A 149 11.61 -1.24 4.43
CA ILE A 149 10.51 -2.17 4.75
C ILE A 149 9.24 -1.77 3.97
N LEU A 150 8.91 -0.49 3.93
CA LEU A 150 7.77 0.02 3.15
C LEU A 150 7.89 -0.32 1.67
N LEU A 151 9.08 -0.07 1.08
CA LEU A 151 9.36 -0.39 -0.33
C LEU A 151 9.10 -1.87 -0.62
N LEU A 152 9.64 -2.77 0.19
CA LEU A 152 9.45 -4.21 0.02
C LEU A 152 7.99 -4.63 0.22
N ILE A 153 7.31 -4.12 1.23
CA ILE A 153 5.91 -4.42 1.53
C ILE A 153 5.00 -3.94 0.39
N ALA A 154 5.15 -2.70 -0.05
CA ALA A 154 4.34 -2.13 -1.13
C ALA A 154 4.57 -2.88 -2.45
N TRP A 155 5.83 -3.23 -2.74
CA TRP A 155 6.19 -3.99 -3.93
C TRP A 155 5.59 -5.40 -3.93
N VAL A 156 5.80 -6.16 -2.85
CA VAL A 156 5.28 -7.53 -2.74
C VAL A 156 3.75 -7.53 -2.77
N HIS A 157 3.09 -6.58 -2.07
CA HIS A 157 1.64 -6.42 -2.13
C HIS A 157 1.14 -6.20 -3.57
N GLY A 158 1.78 -5.29 -4.31
CA GLY A 158 1.45 -5.01 -5.70
C GLY A 158 1.69 -6.21 -6.61
N CYS A 159 2.83 -6.90 -6.49
CA CYS A 159 3.16 -8.10 -7.27
C CYS A 159 2.15 -9.23 -7.02
N ILE A 160 1.72 -9.45 -5.77
CA ILE A 160 0.65 -10.42 -5.46
C ILE A 160 -0.66 -10.02 -6.15
N GLY A 161 -0.99 -8.71 -6.15
CA GLY A 161 -2.17 -8.18 -6.84
C GLY A 161 -2.12 -8.44 -8.34
N VAL A 162 -0.99 -8.15 -8.99
CA VAL A 162 -0.75 -8.44 -10.42
C VAL A 162 -0.82 -9.94 -10.70
N TYR A 163 -0.23 -10.77 -9.86
CA TYR A 163 -0.32 -12.23 -9.97
C TYR A 163 -1.77 -12.70 -9.94
N PHE A 164 -2.58 -12.25 -8.99
CA PHE A 164 -3.99 -12.63 -8.91
C PHE A 164 -4.81 -12.18 -10.11
N TRP A 165 -4.44 -11.04 -10.71
CA TRP A 165 -5.08 -10.55 -11.93
C TRP A 165 -4.71 -11.36 -13.16
N LEU A 166 -3.42 -11.66 -13.34
CA LEU A 166 -2.89 -12.21 -14.59
C LEU A 166 -2.87 -13.74 -14.65
N ARG A 167 -2.80 -14.44 -13.51
CA ARG A 167 -2.62 -15.91 -13.45
C ARG A 167 -3.65 -16.74 -14.23
N LEU A 168 -4.84 -16.18 -14.48
CA LEU A 168 -5.90 -16.83 -15.24
C LEU A 168 -5.95 -16.40 -16.72
N LYS A 169 -5.00 -15.56 -17.15
CA LYS A 169 -4.94 -15.11 -18.56
C LYS A 169 -4.12 -16.10 -19.40
N PRO A 170 -4.53 -16.36 -20.65
CA PRO A 170 -3.86 -17.36 -21.50
C PRO A 170 -2.37 -17.07 -21.73
N PHE A 171 -1.97 -15.78 -21.74
CA PHE A 171 -0.58 -15.38 -21.96
C PHE A 171 0.31 -15.48 -20.72
N PHE A 172 -0.26 -15.74 -19.52
CA PHE A 172 0.45 -15.63 -18.26
C PHE A 172 1.69 -16.54 -18.20
N THR A 173 1.60 -17.77 -18.65
CA THR A 173 2.73 -18.71 -18.64
C THR A 173 3.91 -18.21 -19.46
N ARG A 174 3.67 -17.52 -20.59
CA ARG A 174 4.71 -16.90 -21.42
C ARG A 174 5.28 -15.62 -20.79
N ALA A 175 4.43 -14.84 -20.11
CA ALA A 175 4.84 -13.59 -19.47
C ALA A 175 5.53 -13.81 -18.10
N ALA A 176 5.26 -14.92 -17.42
CA ALA A 176 5.71 -15.19 -16.06
C ALA A 176 7.22 -14.99 -15.82
N PRO A 177 8.13 -15.47 -16.69
CA PRO A 177 9.58 -15.25 -16.47
C PRO A 177 9.96 -13.77 -16.54
N TYR A 178 9.37 -12.98 -17.44
CA TYR A 178 9.61 -11.54 -17.55
C TYR A 178 9.03 -10.77 -16.37
N LEU A 179 7.83 -11.15 -15.92
CA LEU A 179 7.21 -10.57 -14.72
C LEU A 179 8.04 -10.89 -13.47
N LEU A 180 8.58 -12.10 -13.36
CA LEU A 180 9.48 -12.48 -12.27
C LEU A 180 10.79 -11.70 -12.33
N ALA A 181 11.40 -11.56 -13.50
CA ALA A 181 12.60 -10.74 -13.67
C ALA A 181 12.34 -9.29 -13.22
N ALA A 182 11.24 -8.67 -13.67
CA ALA A 182 10.86 -7.33 -13.25
C ALA A 182 10.59 -7.25 -11.73
N ALA A 183 9.91 -8.27 -11.17
CA ALA A 183 9.61 -8.33 -9.74
C ALA A 183 10.86 -8.40 -8.85
N VAL A 184 11.97 -8.92 -9.37
CA VAL A 184 13.24 -8.98 -8.65
C VAL A 184 14.11 -7.75 -8.97
N LEU A 185 14.25 -7.38 -10.25
CA LEU A 185 15.18 -6.34 -10.67
C LEU A 185 14.76 -4.94 -10.22
N ILE A 186 13.46 -4.59 -10.33
CA ILE A 186 13.01 -3.23 -10.01
C ILE A 186 13.29 -2.87 -8.54
N PRO A 187 12.86 -3.65 -7.52
CA PRO A 187 13.15 -3.29 -6.14
C PRO A 187 14.65 -3.37 -5.82
N THR A 188 15.37 -4.31 -6.42
CA THR A 188 16.83 -4.45 -6.22
C THR A 188 17.57 -3.22 -6.72
N LEU A 189 17.31 -2.78 -7.96
CA LEU A 189 17.94 -1.59 -8.53
C LEU A 189 17.49 -0.32 -7.80
N SER A 190 16.24 -0.27 -7.35
CA SER A 190 15.70 0.83 -6.55
C SER A 190 16.44 0.97 -5.22
N LEU A 191 16.57 -0.11 -4.46
CA LEU A 191 17.30 -0.11 -3.18
C LEU A 191 18.78 0.20 -3.37
N LEU A 192 19.40 -0.35 -4.42
CA LEU A 192 20.80 -0.09 -4.73
C LEU A 192 21.02 1.38 -5.09
N GLY A 193 20.11 1.97 -5.89
CA GLY A 193 20.17 3.40 -6.23
C GLY A 193 20.01 4.31 -5.02
N VAL A 194 19.07 4.02 -4.13
CA VAL A 194 18.93 4.76 -2.84
C VAL A 194 20.21 4.63 -2.01
N TYR A 195 20.80 3.43 -1.94
CA TYR A 195 22.02 3.20 -1.19
C TYR A 195 23.21 3.94 -1.78
N GLN A 196 23.40 3.90 -3.10
CA GLN A 196 24.47 4.62 -3.78
C GLN A 196 24.33 6.14 -3.61
N GLY A 197 23.14 6.68 -3.91
CA GLY A 197 22.86 8.10 -3.74
C GLY A 197 23.03 8.54 -2.28
N GLY A 198 22.56 7.73 -1.34
CA GLY A 198 22.68 8.03 0.10
C GLY A 198 24.14 8.05 0.58
N ARG A 199 24.97 7.15 0.10
CA ARG A 199 26.41 7.18 0.40
C ARG A 199 27.10 8.41 -0.18
N SER A 200 26.76 8.81 -1.40
CA SER A 200 27.30 10.04 -1.99
C SER A 200 26.91 11.23 -1.17
N VAL A 201 25.62 11.42 -0.86
CA VAL A 201 25.12 12.53 -0.04
C VAL A 201 25.75 12.51 1.36
N ALA A 202 25.93 11.35 1.98
CA ALA A 202 26.58 11.27 3.29
C ALA A 202 28.03 11.78 3.24
N ALA A 203 28.79 11.42 2.20
CA ALA A 203 30.14 11.90 2.02
C ALA A 203 30.20 13.41 1.71
N ASP A 204 29.32 13.89 0.81
CA ASP A 204 29.26 15.30 0.41
C ASP A 204 28.79 16.20 1.58
N SER A 205 27.95 15.68 2.46
CA SER A 205 27.38 16.43 3.60
C SER A 205 28.37 16.78 4.70
N ASP A 206 29.60 16.28 4.65
CA ASP A 206 30.68 16.75 5.54
C ASP A 206 31.18 18.14 5.12
N ASP A 207 30.97 18.55 3.86
CA ASP A 207 31.28 19.89 3.38
C ASP A 207 30.22 20.91 3.84
N GLY A 208 30.71 22.00 4.47
CA GLY A 208 29.88 23.11 4.93
C GLY A 208 29.17 23.87 3.80
N GLU A 209 29.78 23.96 2.61
CA GLU A 209 29.14 24.60 1.44
C GLU A 209 28.00 23.74 0.90
N TRP A 210 28.17 22.44 0.83
CA TRP A 210 27.09 21.53 0.46
C TRP A 210 25.88 21.68 1.39
N ARG A 211 26.08 21.74 2.71
CA ARG A 211 24.99 21.93 3.69
C ARG A 211 24.29 23.27 3.52
N LYS A 212 25.01 24.36 3.25
CA LYS A 212 24.41 25.67 2.98
C LYS A 212 23.54 25.69 1.73
N GLN A 213 23.89 24.91 0.71
CA GLN A 213 23.15 24.83 -0.54
C GLN A 213 21.91 23.90 -0.43
N HIS A 214 22.03 22.78 0.30
CA HIS A 214 21.02 21.71 0.27
C HIS A 214 20.17 21.61 1.55
N LEU A 215 20.57 22.27 2.65
CA LEU A 215 19.84 22.20 3.93
C LEU A 215 19.32 23.58 4.34
N THR A 216 18.83 24.36 3.39
CA THR A 216 18.21 25.66 3.65
C THR A 216 16.86 25.50 4.35
N ARG A 217 16.40 26.56 5.04
CA ARG A 217 15.06 26.55 5.67
C ARG A 217 13.94 26.18 4.70
N ARG A 218 14.05 26.60 3.43
CA ARG A 218 13.06 26.27 2.39
C ARG A 218 13.02 24.77 2.07
N GLN A 219 14.12 24.09 2.25
CA GLN A 219 14.26 22.66 1.96
C GLN A 219 13.91 21.77 3.15
N VAL A 220 14.38 22.11 4.35
CA VAL A 220 14.21 21.26 5.55
C VAL A 220 13.15 21.77 6.53
N GLY A 221 12.73 23.03 6.41
CA GLY A 221 11.76 23.66 7.31
C GLY A 221 12.33 24.07 8.66
N THR A 222 11.43 24.41 9.58
CA THR A 222 11.75 24.70 10.99
C THR A 222 11.36 23.52 11.89
N VAL A 223 11.90 23.49 13.11
CA VAL A 223 11.53 22.49 14.12
C VAL A 223 10.02 22.51 14.39
N ALA A 224 9.42 23.71 14.55
CA ALA A 224 7.97 23.83 14.81
C ALA A 224 7.09 23.29 13.66
N GLU A 225 7.53 23.47 12.41
CA GLU A 225 6.87 22.89 11.22
C GLU A 225 7.02 21.36 11.26
N GLY A 226 8.20 20.84 11.55
CA GLY A 226 8.46 19.41 11.74
C GLY A 226 7.58 18.79 12.81
N ASP A 227 7.52 19.38 14.01
CA ASP A 227 6.67 18.92 15.13
C ASP A 227 5.18 18.90 14.74
N THR A 228 4.74 19.85 13.92
CA THR A 228 3.36 19.91 13.45
C THR A 228 3.07 18.79 12.47
N LEU A 229 3.96 18.53 11.52
CA LEU A 229 3.85 17.44 10.57
C LEU A 229 3.86 16.08 11.26
N GLU A 230 4.72 15.90 12.27
CA GLU A 230 4.79 14.67 13.06
C GLU A 230 3.50 14.43 13.85
N ARG A 231 2.92 15.47 14.50
CA ARG A 231 1.62 15.37 15.18
C ARG A 231 0.50 14.99 14.21
N ILE A 232 0.49 15.55 13.01
CA ILE A 232 -0.50 15.20 11.97
C ILE A 232 -0.31 13.73 11.55
N ALA A 233 0.90 13.31 11.26
CA ALA A 233 1.23 11.93 10.88
C ALA A 233 0.83 10.93 11.97
N GLY A 234 1.17 11.24 13.23
CA GLY A 234 0.80 10.45 14.40
C GLY A 234 -0.71 10.35 14.60
N GLY A 235 -1.41 11.49 14.51
CA GLY A 235 -2.87 11.54 14.62
C GLY A 235 -3.58 10.72 13.54
N LEU A 236 -3.14 10.82 12.29
CA LEU A 236 -3.71 10.03 11.19
C LEU A 236 -3.41 8.54 11.34
N THR A 237 -2.21 8.19 11.80
CA THR A 237 -1.83 6.80 12.08
C THR A 237 -2.68 6.20 13.19
N MET A 238 -2.87 6.94 14.30
CA MET A 238 -3.74 6.51 15.39
C MET A 238 -5.21 6.41 14.96
N GLY A 239 -5.71 7.36 14.15
CA GLY A 239 -7.04 7.30 13.55
C GLY A 239 -7.22 6.05 12.68
N TYR A 240 -6.20 5.68 11.91
CA TYR A 240 -6.22 4.47 11.10
C TYR A 240 -6.27 3.20 11.96
N PHE A 241 -5.47 3.10 13.02
CA PHE A 241 -5.58 1.99 13.98
C PHE A 241 -6.93 1.94 14.67
N GLY A 242 -7.49 3.09 15.04
CA GLY A 242 -8.85 3.20 15.57
C GLY A 242 -9.90 2.65 14.59
N LEU A 243 -9.79 3.00 13.30
CA LEU A 243 -10.66 2.47 12.24
C LEU A 243 -10.56 0.94 12.13
N LEU A 244 -9.33 0.38 12.12
CA LEU A 244 -9.15 -1.06 12.08
C LEU A 244 -9.75 -1.74 13.32
N GLY A 245 -9.54 -1.17 14.52
CA GLY A 245 -10.13 -1.65 15.75
C GLY A 245 -11.66 -1.67 15.71
N LEU A 246 -12.29 -0.58 15.24
CA LEU A 246 -13.74 -0.49 15.05
C LEU A 246 -14.27 -1.54 14.07
N VAL A 247 -13.57 -1.76 12.96
CA VAL A 247 -13.94 -2.77 11.95
C VAL A 247 -13.85 -4.18 12.54
N LEU A 248 -12.82 -4.48 13.31
CA LEU A 248 -12.67 -5.77 13.99
C LEU A 248 -13.74 -5.97 15.07
N ALA A 249 -14.05 -4.93 15.85
CA ALA A 249 -15.13 -4.96 16.85
C ALA A 249 -16.51 -5.17 16.20
N ALA A 250 -16.81 -4.42 15.13
CA ALA A 250 -18.07 -4.58 14.37
C ALA A 250 -18.21 -5.99 13.79
N ARG A 251 -17.09 -6.56 13.32
CA ARG A 251 -17.03 -7.94 12.85
C ARG A 251 -17.27 -8.94 13.98
N GLY A 252 -16.68 -8.71 15.16
CA GLY A 252 -16.92 -9.52 16.36
C GLY A 252 -18.40 -9.51 16.77
N VAL A 253 -19.02 -8.32 16.83
CA VAL A 253 -20.47 -8.16 17.12
C VAL A 253 -21.31 -8.91 16.10
N ARG A 254 -20.98 -8.79 14.81
CA ARG A 254 -21.68 -9.56 13.76
C ARG A 254 -21.56 -11.07 13.98
N ALA A 255 -20.36 -11.57 14.27
CA ALA A 255 -20.14 -13.00 14.52
C ALA A 255 -20.93 -13.51 15.74
N LEU A 256 -21.02 -12.71 16.80
CA LEU A 256 -21.82 -13.03 17.97
C LEU A 256 -23.33 -13.08 17.65
N ARG A 257 -23.84 -12.10 16.87
CA ARG A 257 -25.24 -12.08 16.42
C ARG A 257 -25.55 -13.28 15.52
N GLU A 258 -24.66 -13.63 14.60
CA GLU A 258 -24.83 -14.82 13.73
C GLU A 258 -24.90 -16.13 14.56
N ARG A 259 -24.07 -16.26 15.60
CA ARG A 259 -24.12 -17.42 16.51
C ARG A 259 -25.44 -17.49 17.31
N ARG A 260 -25.95 -16.36 17.77
CA ARG A 260 -27.23 -16.28 18.49
C ARG A 260 -28.46 -16.47 17.59
N GLY A 261 -28.31 -16.25 16.26
CA GLY A 261 -29.38 -16.45 15.27
C GLY A 261 -29.76 -17.92 15.01
N GLY A 262 -29.13 -18.87 15.70
CA GLY A 262 -29.39 -20.30 15.60
C GLY A 262 -28.54 -20.99 14.54
N MET A 263 -28.54 -22.32 14.62
CA MET A 263 -27.80 -23.19 13.71
C MET A 263 -28.77 -23.92 12.79
N ILE A 264 -28.39 -24.10 11.52
CA ILE A 264 -29.08 -24.95 10.56
C ILE A 264 -28.21 -26.15 10.20
N ALA A 265 -28.84 -27.28 9.96
CA ALA A 265 -28.18 -28.44 9.40
C ALA A 265 -28.09 -28.31 7.88
N LEU A 266 -26.90 -28.45 7.33
CA LEU A 266 -26.63 -28.49 5.91
C LEU A 266 -26.16 -29.90 5.55
N SER A 267 -26.95 -30.64 4.76
CA SER A 267 -26.61 -31.96 4.27
C SER A 267 -26.08 -31.88 2.86
N TYR A 268 -24.97 -32.54 2.61
CA TYR A 268 -24.32 -32.68 1.30
C TYR A 268 -24.71 -34.01 0.64
N GLY A 269 -24.69 -34.07 -0.70
CA GLY A 269 -25.02 -35.27 -1.44
C GLY A 269 -24.14 -36.50 -1.16
N ASN A 270 -22.97 -36.31 -0.51
CA ASN A 270 -22.09 -37.37 -0.03
C ASN A 270 -22.46 -37.89 1.38
N GLY A 271 -23.65 -37.57 1.90
CA GLY A 271 -24.11 -37.95 3.22
C GLY A 271 -23.55 -37.16 4.41
N LYS A 272 -22.60 -36.23 4.17
CA LYS A 272 -22.05 -35.39 5.24
C LYS A 272 -23.08 -34.35 5.67
N THR A 273 -23.37 -34.24 6.96
CA THR A 273 -24.23 -33.21 7.55
C THR A 273 -23.41 -32.35 8.51
N VAL A 274 -23.49 -31.05 8.35
CA VAL A 274 -22.79 -30.06 9.20
C VAL A 274 -23.77 -29.04 9.75
N ARG A 275 -23.54 -28.60 10.99
CA ARG A 275 -24.30 -27.50 11.58
C ARG A 275 -23.60 -26.17 11.36
N VAL A 276 -24.26 -25.22 10.73
CA VAL A 276 -23.72 -23.90 10.40
C VAL A 276 -24.65 -22.78 10.90
N PRO A 277 -24.10 -21.59 11.27
CA PRO A 277 -24.92 -20.46 11.65
C PRO A 277 -25.87 -20.06 10.51
N LYS A 278 -27.11 -19.71 10.87
CA LYS A 278 -28.12 -19.21 9.94
C LYS A 278 -27.61 -17.93 9.26
N GLY A 279 -27.82 -17.84 7.93
CA GLY A 279 -27.42 -16.66 7.13
C GLY A 279 -26.07 -16.81 6.39
N LEU A 280 -25.39 -17.95 6.50
CA LEU A 280 -24.26 -18.28 5.62
C LEU A 280 -24.75 -18.73 4.24
N SER A 281 -23.99 -18.39 3.19
CA SER A 281 -24.17 -19.02 1.89
C SER A 281 -23.68 -20.48 1.94
N VAL A 282 -24.19 -21.35 1.05
CA VAL A 282 -23.74 -22.76 0.95
C VAL A 282 -22.22 -22.83 0.74
N LEU A 283 -21.68 -21.94 -0.11
CA LEU A 283 -20.24 -21.87 -0.36
C LEU A 283 -19.44 -21.53 0.90
N GLU A 284 -19.88 -20.53 1.68
CA GLU A 284 -19.21 -20.16 2.95
C GLU A 284 -19.30 -21.29 3.97
N ALA A 285 -20.42 -21.99 4.03
CA ALA A 285 -20.59 -23.16 4.87
C ALA A 285 -19.65 -24.30 4.46
N SER A 286 -19.54 -24.58 3.16
CA SER A 286 -18.65 -25.62 2.62
C SER A 286 -17.16 -25.31 2.83
N LEU A 287 -16.78 -24.03 2.83
CA LEU A 287 -15.39 -23.61 3.10
C LEU A 287 -15.03 -23.70 4.60
N ARG A 288 -16.01 -23.83 5.49
CA ARG A 288 -15.78 -24.00 6.94
C ARG A 288 -15.57 -25.44 7.36
N HIS A 289 -16.06 -26.39 6.60
CA HIS A 289 -16.13 -27.82 6.91
C HIS A 289 -15.55 -28.71 5.84
#